data_b9b1c9d3d261c58512e8aa85625327f3
#
_entry.id   b9b1c9d3d261c58512e8aa85625327f3
#
_cell.length_a   1.000
_cell.length_b   1.000
_cell.length_c   1.000
_cell.angle_alpha   90.00
_cell.angle_beta   90.00
_cell.angle_gamma   90.00
#
_symmetry.space_group_name_H-M   'P 1'
#
loop_
_entity.id
_entity.type
_entity.pdbx_description
1 polymer ?
#
loop_
_entity_poly.entity_id
_entity_poly.type
_entity_poly.pdbx_seq_one_letter_code
_entity_poly.pdbx_strand_id
1 'polypeptide(L)'
;MGERVNRGGSDESFGRRYLDALIAVVEGTRERLPEITEAGEAVAERLVAGGDLFIASVRPDFVSEGIVRSGGLMMLRAYGPDTTLSPGDTVIFGWSNTAPGQDLALLGRLRESGAFVVGIGPAPPGENSGAFLAHVDAFLESAPPLPPLPPGVVERFGGEAYPLVSLQNLALLWAFTGEMVAALTRRGRMATMYQSVLVPGARERNARYRSHRFHEAHEVPPLPAGQVGGRYLEEIGGCLRALREEAPAIERVARACAEVRGRGNQVHAFLISHFPVYQWGAPGDPKFMQRLEVMSGETPPAAELEARMRPGDLFFFLGYYRRPAKAYEAVRRAGGLIAEVIAGTDAEPDGPTPDYVIRPRWPYRDSLTPVPGYDVKILPSSGIVQAAIYWAVVGTVAETAS
;
A
#
# COMPACT_ATOMS: atom_id res chain seq x y z
N MET A 1 -7.68 -41.30 29.04
CA MET A 1 -6.33 -41.15 28.49
C MET A 1 -6.51 -40.50 27.13
N GLY A 2 -6.55 -39.14 27.12
CA GLY A 2 -6.79 -38.38 25.89
C GLY A 2 -5.43 -38.03 25.28
N GLU A 3 -5.22 -38.49 24.05
CA GLU A 3 -4.07 -38.11 23.26
C GLU A 3 -4.14 -36.59 22.99
N ARG A 4 -3.18 -35.87 23.54
CA ARG A 4 -2.87 -34.50 23.11
C ARG A 4 -2.34 -34.61 21.68
N VAL A 5 -3.15 -34.22 20.72
CA VAL A 5 -2.70 -33.94 19.35
C VAL A 5 -1.61 -32.88 19.45
N ASN A 6 -0.38 -33.31 19.23
CA ASN A 6 0.79 -32.43 19.13
C ASN A 6 0.60 -31.54 17.89
N ARG A 7 0.06 -30.34 18.07
CA ARG A 7 0.04 -29.32 17.03
C ARG A 7 1.49 -28.87 16.85
N GLY A 8 2.15 -29.45 15.88
CA GLY A 8 3.44 -28.96 15.36
C GLY A 8 3.28 -27.55 14.79
N GLY A 9 3.07 -26.57 15.66
CA GLY A 9 3.12 -25.17 15.32
C GLY A 9 4.59 -24.77 15.15
N SER A 10 4.92 -24.10 14.06
CA SER A 10 6.21 -23.42 13.92
C SER A 10 6.40 -22.51 15.15
N ASP A 11 7.61 -22.50 15.75
CA ASP A 11 7.97 -21.61 16.87
C ASP A 11 7.89 -20.11 16.51
N GLU A 12 7.61 -19.80 15.25
CA GLU A 12 7.53 -18.42 14.74
C GLU A 12 6.13 -17.85 14.81
N SER A 13 6.03 -16.57 15.24
CA SER A 13 4.78 -15.81 15.28
C SER A 13 4.14 -15.66 13.89
N PHE A 14 2.81 -15.48 13.87
CA PHE A 14 2.08 -15.16 12.63
C PHE A 14 2.71 -13.98 11.89
N GLY A 15 3.04 -12.89 12.59
CA GLY A 15 3.61 -11.69 11.98
C GLY A 15 4.89 -11.98 11.20
N ARG A 16 5.76 -12.86 11.72
CA ARG A 16 6.96 -13.28 11.00
C ARG A 16 6.64 -14.04 9.74
N ARG A 17 5.83 -15.09 9.84
CA ARG A 17 5.43 -15.92 8.69
C ARG A 17 4.73 -15.10 7.61
N TYR A 18 3.89 -14.15 8.03
CA TYR A 18 3.22 -13.23 7.12
C TYR A 18 4.22 -12.34 6.36
N LEU A 19 5.18 -11.74 7.07
CA LEU A 19 6.20 -10.89 6.43
C LEU A 19 7.09 -11.70 5.50
N ASP A 20 7.48 -12.92 5.86
CA ASP A 20 8.26 -13.81 4.98
C ASP A 20 7.47 -14.15 3.71
N ALA A 21 6.16 -14.44 3.82
CA ALA A 21 5.30 -14.66 2.68
C ALA A 21 5.16 -13.42 1.80
N LEU A 22 4.97 -12.23 2.41
CA LEU A 22 4.87 -10.97 1.68
C LEU A 22 6.17 -10.63 0.93
N ILE A 23 7.33 -10.83 1.54
CA ILE A 23 8.63 -10.66 0.89
C ILE A 23 8.71 -11.57 -0.33
N ALA A 24 8.36 -12.85 -0.19
CA ALA A 24 8.40 -13.81 -1.29
C ALA A 24 7.52 -13.40 -2.48
N VAL A 25 6.27 -12.93 -2.23
CA VAL A 25 5.38 -12.50 -3.32
C VAL A 25 5.84 -11.20 -3.99
N VAL A 26 6.41 -10.26 -3.23
CA VAL A 26 6.92 -9.00 -3.80
C VAL A 26 8.19 -9.25 -4.60
N GLU A 27 9.11 -10.06 -4.10
CA GLU A 27 10.33 -10.44 -4.83
C GLU A 27 10.02 -11.26 -6.08
N GLY A 28 9.06 -12.19 -6.01
CA GLY A 28 8.58 -12.97 -7.15
C GLY A 28 7.97 -12.11 -8.27
N THR A 29 7.48 -10.91 -7.95
CA THR A 29 6.98 -9.96 -8.95
C THR A 29 8.06 -9.55 -9.98
N ARG A 30 9.34 -9.69 -9.67
CA ARG A 30 10.45 -9.43 -10.61
C ARG A 30 10.42 -10.33 -11.84
N GLU A 31 9.88 -11.53 -11.74
CA GLU A 31 9.73 -12.44 -12.86
C GLU A 31 8.75 -11.90 -13.92
N ARG A 32 7.87 -10.99 -13.51
CA ARG A 32 6.89 -10.32 -14.38
C ARG A 32 7.41 -9.03 -15.03
N LEU A 33 8.69 -8.70 -14.83
CA LEU A 33 9.25 -7.46 -15.35
C LEU A 33 9.16 -7.30 -16.87
N PRO A 34 9.30 -8.37 -17.68
CA PRO A 34 9.07 -8.27 -19.13
C PRO A 34 7.64 -7.81 -19.48
N GLU A 35 6.61 -8.42 -18.90
CA GLU A 35 5.21 -8.08 -19.14
C GLU A 35 4.87 -6.67 -18.59
N ILE A 36 5.44 -6.32 -17.44
CA ILE A 36 5.31 -4.97 -16.85
C ILE A 36 5.90 -3.92 -17.79
N THR A 37 7.06 -4.21 -18.38
CA THR A 37 7.74 -3.31 -19.31
C THR A 37 6.95 -3.17 -20.62
N GLU A 38 6.43 -4.26 -21.19
CA GLU A 38 5.60 -4.24 -22.40
C GLU A 38 4.32 -3.41 -22.18
N ALA A 39 3.63 -3.63 -21.07
CA ALA A 39 2.45 -2.82 -20.71
C ALA A 39 2.81 -1.33 -20.55
N GLY A 40 3.96 -1.03 -19.92
CA GLY A 40 4.48 0.33 -19.76
C GLY A 40 4.73 1.03 -21.09
N GLU A 41 5.31 0.31 -22.08
CA GLU A 41 5.53 0.82 -23.44
C GLU A 41 4.20 1.14 -24.16
N ALA A 42 3.24 0.22 -24.12
CA ALA A 42 1.95 0.39 -24.75
C ALA A 42 1.17 1.61 -24.19
N VAL A 43 1.26 1.84 -22.88
CA VAL A 43 0.61 2.98 -22.23
C VAL A 43 1.37 4.27 -22.50
N ALA A 44 2.71 4.28 -22.46
CA ALA A 44 3.52 5.45 -22.78
C ALA A 44 3.24 5.98 -24.21
N GLU A 45 3.08 5.08 -25.19
CA GLU A 45 2.73 5.44 -26.55
C GLU A 45 1.38 6.19 -26.61
N ARG A 46 0.34 5.67 -25.93
CA ARG A 46 -0.99 6.28 -25.87
C ARG A 46 -0.96 7.65 -25.18
N LEU A 47 -0.19 7.76 -24.09
CA LEU A 47 -0.03 9.04 -23.37
C LEU A 47 0.66 10.10 -24.24
N VAL A 48 1.67 9.74 -25.02
CA VAL A 48 2.33 10.65 -25.97
C VAL A 48 1.40 11.03 -27.12
N ALA A 49 0.54 10.11 -27.56
CA ALA A 49 -0.49 10.39 -28.57
C ALA A 49 -1.66 11.27 -28.06
N GLY A 50 -1.71 11.60 -26.77
CA GLY A 50 -2.68 12.51 -26.18
C GLY A 50 -3.77 11.85 -25.33
N GLY A 51 -3.82 10.52 -25.22
CA GLY A 51 -4.77 9.80 -24.36
C GLY A 51 -4.59 10.11 -22.88
N ASP A 52 -5.65 10.06 -22.09
CA ASP A 52 -5.64 10.28 -20.65
C ASP A 52 -5.40 8.97 -19.86
N LEU A 53 -5.01 9.09 -18.60
CA LEU A 53 -4.71 7.96 -17.72
C LEU A 53 -5.64 7.95 -16.51
N PHE A 54 -6.32 6.82 -16.32
CA PHE A 54 -7.23 6.60 -15.20
C PHE A 54 -6.84 5.38 -14.39
N ILE A 55 -7.31 5.34 -13.14
CA ILE A 55 -7.23 4.17 -12.27
C ILE A 55 -8.63 3.82 -11.77
N ALA A 56 -8.97 2.54 -11.78
CA ALA A 56 -10.26 2.01 -11.36
C ALA A 56 -10.09 0.75 -10.51
N SER A 57 -11.01 0.54 -9.60
CA SER A 57 -11.18 -0.71 -8.84
C SER A 57 -12.54 -0.67 -8.15
N VAL A 58 -13.12 -1.83 -7.89
CA VAL A 58 -14.26 -1.94 -6.97
C VAL A 58 -13.83 -1.60 -5.54
N ARG A 59 -12.56 -1.84 -5.20
CA ARG A 59 -12.01 -1.51 -3.89
C ARG A 59 -11.36 -0.13 -3.88
N PRO A 60 -11.75 0.74 -2.92
CA PRO A 60 -11.23 2.11 -2.86
C PRO A 60 -9.76 2.21 -2.48
N ASP A 61 -9.19 1.20 -1.82
CA ASP A 61 -7.80 1.17 -1.37
C ASP A 61 -6.80 1.27 -2.53
N PHE A 62 -6.98 0.48 -3.59
CA PHE A 62 -6.13 0.49 -4.77
C PHE A 62 -6.16 1.84 -5.49
N VAL A 63 -7.36 2.42 -5.68
CA VAL A 63 -7.51 3.74 -6.30
C VAL A 63 -6.88 4.83 -5.43
N SER A 64 -7.16 4.80 -4.12
CA SER A 64 -6.61 5.76 -3.17
C SER A 64 -5.09 5.74 -3.13
N GLU A 65 -4.47 4.57 -3.27
CA GLU A 65 -3.02 4.48 -3.33
C GLU A 65 -2.45 5.06 -4.63
N GLY A 66 -3.11 4.86 -5.77
CA GLY A 66 -2.61 5.32 -7.07
C GLY A 66 -2.61 6.84 -7.24
N ILE A 67 -3.58 7.55 -6.63
CA ILE A 67 -3.79 8.98 -6.86
C ILE A 67 -3.15 9.87 -5.77
N VAL A 68 -2.63 11.03 -6.16
CA VAL A 68 -2.10 12.08 -5.27
C VAL A 68 -1.04 11.58 -4.28
N ARG A 69 -0.33 10.51 -4.65
CA ARG A 69 0.77 9.94 -3.85
C ARG A 69 2.09 10.65 -4.09
N SER A 70 2.87 10.82 -3.02
CA SER A 70 4.29 11.17 -3.14
C SER A 70 5.00 10.17 -4.06
N GLY A 71 5.71 10.68 -5.06
CA GLY A 71 6.36 9.84 -6.08
C GLY A 71 5.41 9.21 -7.09
N GLY A 72 4.12 9.51 -7.05
CA GLY A 72 3.11 9.08 -8.03
C GLY A 72 2.86 10.14 -9.11
N LEU A 73 2.16 9.73 -10.16
CA LEU A 73 1.84 10.53 -11.33
C LEU A 73 0.82 11.62 -11.04
N MET A 74 1.11 12.87 -11.44
CA MET A 74 0.12 13.96 -11.34
C MET A 74 -1.02 13.83 -12.35
N MET A 75 -0.76 13.18 -13.49
CA MET A 75 -1.76 12.98 -14.54
C MET A 75 -2.76 11.85 -14.27
N LEU A 76 -2.47 10.96 -13.30
CA LEU A 76 -3.36 9.83 -12.98
C LEU A 76 -4.63 10.31 -12.27
N ARG A 77 -5.78 9.96 -12.82
CA ARG A 77 -7.10 10.33 -12.31
C ARG A 77 -7.91 9.11 -11.89
N ALA A 78 -8.69 9.23 -10.81
CA ALA A 78 -9.65 8.19 -10.47
C ALA A 78 -10.77 8.14 -11.53
N TYR A 79 -11.11 6.93 -11.98
CA TYR A 79 -12.33 6.70 -12.76
C TYR A 79 -13.55 6.76 -11.83
N GLY A 80 -14.57 7.48 -12.22
CA GLY A 80 -15.80 7.66 -11.46
C GLY A 80 -17.05 7.70 -12.36
N PRO A 81 -18.26 7.82 -11.78
CA PRO A 81 -19.53 7.81 -12.51
C PRO A 81 -19.63 8.84 -13.61
N ASP A 82 -19.03 10.01 -13.41
CA ASP A 82 -19.08 11.14 -14.36
C ASP A 82 -17.91 11.14 -15.36
N THR A 83 -17.05 10.10 -15.33
CA THR A 83 -15.89 10.00 -16.22
C THR A 83 -16.32 9.49 -17.59
N THR A 84 -16.09 10.28 -18.63
CA THR A 84 -16.21 9.84 -20.02
C THR A 84 -14.84 9.41 -20.52
N LEU A 85 -14.75 8.19 -21.02
CA LEU A 85 -13.53 7.63 -21.62
C LEU A 85 -13.60 7.68 -23.14
N SER A 86 -12.43 7.79 -23.76
CA SER A 86 -12.21 7.74 -25.20
C SER A 86 -11.31 6.56 -25.58
N PRO A 87 -11.34 6.06 -26.83
CA PRO A 87 -10.52 4.92 -27.26
C PRO A 87 -9.00 5.14 -27.14
N GLY A 88 -8.55 6.42 -27.08
CA GLY A 88 -7.13 6.77 -26.82
C GLY A 88 -6.72 6.68 -25.37
N ASP A 89 -7.68 6.63 -24.44
CA ASP A 89 -7.41 6.64 -23.00
C ASP A 89 -6.95 5.28 -22.48
N THR A 90 -6.35 5.30 -21.32
CA THR A 90 -5.92 4.08 -20.60
C THR A 90 -6.53 4.03 -19.21
N VAL A 91 -6.99 2.86 -18.80
CA VAL A 91 -7.46 2.59 -17.44
C VAL A 91 -6.61 1.49 -16.80
N ILE A 92 -5.98 1.80 -15.66
CA ILE A 92 -5.35 0.80 -14.78
C ILE A 92 -6.45 0.23 -13.88
N PHE A 93 -6.76 -1.04 -14.03
CA PHE A 93 -7.82 -1.70 -13.27
C PHE A 93 -7.25 -2.72 -12.29
N GLY A 94 -7.48 -2.50 -10.98
CA GLY A 94 -7.03 -3.41 -9.92
C GLY A 94 -8.16 -4.27 -9.36
N TRP A 95 -7.91 -5.58 -9.15
CA TRP A 95 -8.85 -6.48 -8.46
C TRP A 95 -8.13 -7.47 -7.54
N SER A 96 -8.88 -8.12 -6.65
CA SER A 96 -8.33 -9.04 -5.65
C SER A 96 -9.15 -10.31 -5.45
N ASN A 97 -10.07 -10.63 -6.37
CA ASN A 97 -11.02 -11.74 -6.29
C ASN A 97 -11.96 -11.72 -5.07
N THR A 98 -12.06 -10.59 -4.36
CA THR A 98 -12.97 -10.43 -3.21
C THR A 98 -14.41 -10.06 -3.63
N ALA A 99 -14.58 -9.57 -4.87
CA ALA A 99 -15.87 -9.17 -5.42
C ALA A 99 -15.95 -9.44 -6.94
N PRO A 100 -15.71 -10.68 -7.42
CA PRO A 100 -15.47 -10.98 -8.84
C PRO A 100 -16.61 -10.56 -9.76
N GLY A 101 -17.87 -10.65 -9.31
CA GLY A 101 -19.03 -10.21 -10.10
C GLY A 101 -19.07 -8.68 -10.31
N GLN A 102 -18.68 -7.90 -9.30
CA GLN A 102 -18.59 -6.43 -9.41
C GLN A 102 -17.39 -6.02 -10.25
N ASP A 103 -16.24 -6.70 -10.07
CA ASP A 103 -15.04 -6.47 -10.86
C ASP A 103 -15.32 -6.70 -12.35
N LEU A 104 -15.96 -7.82 -12.71
CA LEU A 104 -16.33 -8.15 -14.09
C LEU A 104 -17.32 -7.13 -14.68
N ALA A 105 -18.31 -6.70 -13.91
CA ALA A 105 -19.29 -5.69 -14.36
C ALA A 105 -18.62 -4.33 -14.62
N LEU A 106 -17.62 -3.95 -13.80
CA LEU A 106 -16.85 -2.72 -14.03
C LEU A 106 -15.95 -2.85 -15.26
N LEU A 107 -15.24 -3.97 -15.41
CA LEU A 107 -14.42 -4.26 -16.59
C LEU A 107 -15.23 -4.22 -17.89
N GLY A 108 -16.45 -4.76 -17.89
CA GLY A 108 -17.35 -4.70 -19.05
C GLY A 108 -17.61 -3.26 -19.49
N ARG A 109 -17.94 -2.37 -18.55
CA ARG A 109 -18.15 -0.93 -18.87
C ARG A 109 -16.89 -0.23 -19.39
N LEU A 110 -15.72 -0.57 -18.83
CA LEU A 110 -14.45 -0.03 -19.33
C LEU A 110 -14.18 -0.49 -20.77
N ARG A 111 -14.44 -1.75 -21.07
CA ARG A 111 -14.27 -2.31 -22.42
C ARG A 111 -15.20 -1.67 -23.44
N GLU A 112 -16.46 -1.42 -23.07
CA GLU A 112 -17.45 -0.76 -23.93
C GLU A 112 -17.03 0.66 -24.36
N SER A 113 -16.24 1.35 -23.53
CA SER A 113 -15.70 2.68 -23.88
C SER A 113 -14.62 2.65 -24.96
N GLY A 114 -14.03 1.49 -25.24
CA GLY A 114 -12.90 1.32 -26.14
C GLY A 114 -11.55 1.75 -25.57
N ALA A 115 -11.49 2.17 -24.30
CA ALA A 115 -10.24 2.50 -23.63
C ALA A 115 -9.32 1.27 -23.49
N PHE A 116 -8.02 1.49 -23.47
CA PHE A 116 -7.02 0.45 -23.21
C PHE A 116 -7.00 0.09 -21.74
N VAL A 117 -7.22 -1.17 -21.38
CA VAL A 117 -7.29 -1.63 -20.01
C VAL A 117 -6.06 -2.42 -19.63
N VAL A 118 -5.31 -1.92 -18.63
CA VAL A 118 -4.24 -2.65 -17.95
C VAL A 118 -4.81 -3.26 -16.67
N GLY A 119 -4.97 -4.57 -16.66
CA GLY A 119 -5.47 -5.30 -15.50
C GLY A 119 -4.35 -5.68 -14.55
N ILE A 120 -4.52 -5.44 -13.24
CA ILE A 120 -3.60 -5.83 -12.16
C ILE A 120 -4.37 -6.65 -11.12
N GLY A 121 -4.01 -7.91 -10.93
CA GLY A 121 -4.68 -8.76 -9.96
C GLY A 121 -4.35 -10.24 -10.09
N PRO A 122 -4.87 -11.10 -9.22
CA PRO A 122 -4.68 -12.53 -9.32
C PRO A 122 -5.45 -13.10 -10.52
N ALA A 123 -5.03 -14.27 -11.00
CA ALA A 123 -5.80 -14.99 -12.01
C ALA A 123 -7.26 -15.15 -11.53
N PRO A 124 -8.25 -14.76 -12.35
CA PRO A 124 -9.65 -14.92 -11.96
C PRO A 124 -10.00 -16.41 -11.81
N PRO A 125 -10.75 -16.80 -10.77
CA PRO A 125 -11.06 -18.20 -10.51
C PRO A 125 -12.08 -18.78 -11.51
N GLY A 126 -11.88 -20.04 -11.90
CA GLY A 126 -12.86 -20.88 -12.61
C GLY A 126 -13.25 -20.40 -14.00
N GLU A 127 -14.50 -20.63 -14.39
CA GLU A 127 -15.04 -20.33 -15.73
C GLU A 127 -15.04 -18.84 -16.10
N ASN A 128 -14.96 -17.95 -15.11
CA ASN A 128 -14.90 -16.50 -15.33
C ASN A 128 -13.54 -16.01 -15.84
N SER A 129 -12.49 -16.83 -15.81
CA SER A 129 -11.15 -16.43 -16.22
C SER A 129 -11.13 -15.91 -17.66
N GLY A 130 -11.76 -16.62 -18.59
CA GLY A 130 -11.85 -16.19 -19.98
C GLY A 130 -12.59 -14.87 -20.18
N ALA A 131 -13.68 -14.66 -19.44
CA ALA A 131 -14.45 -13.43 -19.52
C ALA A 131 -13.66 -12.23 -18.99
N PHE A 132 -12.94 -12.38 -17.89
CA PHE A 132 -12.05 -11.34 -17.35
C PHE A 132 -10.95 -10.96 -18.35
N LEU A 133 -10.21 -11.95 -18.83
CA LEU A 133 -9.08 -11.72 -19.75
C LEU A 133 -9.52 -11.13 -21.09
N ALA A 134 -10.76 -11.39 -21.53
CA ALA A 134 -11.32 -10.77 -22.72
C ALA A 134 -11.58 -9.24 -22.59
N HIS A 135 -11.59 -8.72 -21.36
CA HIS A 135 -11.84 -7.30 -21.08
C HIS A 135 -10.55 -6.50 -20.78
N VAL A 136 -9.39 -7.13 -20.72
CA VAL A 136 -8.11 -6.45 -20.51
C VAL A 136 -7.23 -6.57 -21.74
N ASP A 137 -6.50 -5.51 -22.06
CA ASP A 137 -5.55 -5.47 -23.18
C ASP A 137 -4.13 -5.87 -22.76
N ALA A 138 -3.79 -5.61 -21.49
CA ALA A 138 -2.58 -6.10 -20.84
C ALA A 138 -2.92 -6.62 -19.45
N PHE A 139 -2.35 -7.76 -19.06
CA PHE A 139 -2.60 -8.39 -17.77
C PHE A 139 -1.33 -8.57 -16.97
N LEU A 140 -1.26 -7.90 -15.83
CA LEU A 140 -0.18 -7.98 -14.86
C LEU A 140 -0.66 -8.85 -13.68
N GLU A 141 -0.38 -10.15 -13.79
CA GLU A 141 -0.85 -11.11 -12.82
C GLU A 141 -0.10 -11.02 -11.49
N SER A 142 -0.84 -10.86 -10.39
CA SER A 142 -0.33 -11.15 -9.06
C SER A 142 -0.35 -12.67 -8.85
N ALA A 143 0.80 -13.29 -9.08
CA ALA A 143 0.93 -14.74 -8.97
C ALA A 143 0.85 -15.19 -7.50
N PRO A 144 0.32 -16.39 -7.22
CA PRO A 144 0.47 -17.00 -5.91
C PRO A 144 1.97 -17.16 -5.60
N PRO A 145 2.37 -17.03 -4.32
CA PRO A 145 3.77 -17.17 -3.94
C PRO A 145 4.28 -18.58 -4.26
N LEU A 146 5.50 -18.65 -4.78
CA LEU A 146 6.27 -19.88 -4.89
C LEU A 146 7.46 -19.79 -3.92
N PRO A 147 7.55 -20.61 -2.90
CA PRO A 147 6.72 -21.77 -2.55
C PRO A 147 5.33 -21.39 -2.01
N PRO A 148 4.42 -22.36 -1.82
CA PRO A 148 3.09 -22.10 -1.26
C PRO A 148 3.20 -21.37 0.08
N LEU A 149 2.20 -20.53 0.39
CA LEU A 149 2.14 -19.78 1.65
C LEU A 149 2.37 -20.71 2.85
N PRO A 150 3.12 -20.25 3.87
CA PRO A 150 3.30 -21.04 5.09
C PRO A 150 1.97 -21.43 5.70
N PRO A 151 1.86 -22.64 6.28
CA PRO A 151 0.65 -23.07 6.99
C PRO A 151 0.20 -22.04 8.02
N GLY A 152 -1.10 -21.81 8.13
CA GLY A 152 -1.72 -20.86 9.05
C GLY A 152 -1.73 -19.40 8.60
N VAL A 153 -1.06 -19.02 7.51
CA VAL A 153 -1.15 -17.64 6.97
C VAL A 153 -2.48 -17.45 6.24
N VAL A 154 -2.80 -18.29 5.25
CA VAL A 154 -4.05 -18.18 4.49
C VAL A 154 -5.25 -18.50 5.39
N GLU A 155 -5.17 -19.57 6.20
CA GLU A 155 -6.24 -19.98 7.09
C GLU A 155 -6.59 -18.90 8.12
N ARG A 156 -5.59 -18.15 8.60
CA ARG A 156 -5.81 -17.05 9.55
C ARG A 156 -6.67 -15.93 8.97
N PHE A 157 -6.57 -15.70 7.67
CA PHE A 157 -7.42 -14.76 6.94
C PHE A 157 -8.68 -15.40 6.34
N GLY A 158 -9.20 -16.49 6.93
CA GLY A 158 -10.42 -17.15 6.49
C GLY A 158 -10.29 -17.89 5.16
N GLY A 159 -9.08 -18.35 4.82
CA GLY A 159 -8.79 -19.00 3.54
C GLY A 159 -8.49 -18.04 2.41
N GLU A 160 -8.52 -16.73 2.67
CA GLU A 160 -8.25 -15.69 1.65
C GLU A 160 -6.81 -15.19 1.70
N ALA A 161 -6.21 -15.04 0.55
CA ALA A 161 -4.87 -14.44 0.41
C ALA A 161 -4.91 -12.92 0.23
N TYR A 162 -6.07 -12.28 0.48
CA TYR A 162 -6.31 -10.86 0.21
C TYR A 162 -5.19 -9.93 0.72
N PRO A 163 -4.71 -10.03 1.97
CA PRO A 163 -3.67 -9.10 2.45
C PRO A 163 -2.34 -9.23 1.71
N LEU A 164 -2.03 -10.38 1.12
CA LEU A 164 -0.83 -10.58 0.30
C LEU A 164 -1.06 -10.11 -1.12
N VAL A 165 -2.19 -10.49 -1.71
CA VAL A 165 -2.58 -10.12 -3.08
C VAL A 165 -2.70 -8.60 -3.20
N SER A 166 -3.37 -7.92 -2.27
CA SER A 166 -3.55 -6.47 -2.33
C SER A 166 -2.23 -5.71 -2.25
N LEU A 167 -1.28 -6.16 -1.43
CA LEU A 167 0.03 -5.53 -1.34
C LEU A 167 0.90 -5.86 -2.57
N GLN A 168 0.78 -7.05 -3.12
CA GLN A 168 1.45 -7.40 -4.38
C GLN A 168 0.90 -6.58 -5.55
N ASN A 169 -0.42 -6.36 -5.62
CA ASN A 169 -1.03 -5.48 -6.60
C ASN A 169 -0.45 -4.06 -6.55
N LEU A 170 -0.15 -3.55 -5.35
CA LEU A 170 0.52 -2.26 -5.21
C LEU A 170 1.97 -2.30 -5.70
N ALA A 171 2.70 -3.38 -5.42
CA ALA A 171 4.06 -3.55 -5.94
C ALA A 171 4.07 -3.59 -7.48
N LEU A 172 3.09 -4.29 -8.09
CA LEU A 172 2.87 -4.31 -9.54
C LEU A 172 2.51 -2.92 -10.07
N LEU A 173 1.57 -2.21 -9.43
CA LEU A 173 1.17 -0.85 -9.82
C LEU A 173 2.36 0.10 -9.88
N TRP A 174 3.22 0.06 -8.86
CA TRP A 174 4.36 0.97 -8.79
C TRP A 174 5.51 0.53 -9.71
N ALA A 175 5.77 -0.76 -9.86
CA ALA A 175 6.73 -1.26 -10.86
C ALA A 175 6.28 -0.90 -12.29
N PHE A 176 5.01 -1.08 -12.61
CA PHE A 176 4.39 -0.68 -13.88
C PHE A 176 4.50 0.84 -14.08
N THR A 177 4.18 1.64 -13.07
CA THR A 177 4.33 3.10 -13.14
C THR A 177 5.79 3.49 -13.45
N GLY A 178 6.76 2.80 -12.84
CA GLY A 178 8.18 3.01 -13.10
C GLY A 178 8.56 2.69 -14.55
N GLU A 179 8.11 1.57 -15.08
CA GLU A 179 8.39 1.18 -16.47
C GLU A 179 7.70 2.09 -17.49
N MET A 180 6.48 2.53 -17.19
CA MET A 180 5.78 3.53 -18.01
C MET A 180 6.55 4.87 -18.02
N VAL A 181 7.08 5.33 -16.88
CA VAL A 181 7.93 6.52 -16.83
C VAL A 181 9.22 6.30 -17.63
N ALA A 182 9.88 5.15 -17.52
CA ALA A 182 11.05 4.81 -18.33
C ALA A 182 10.72 4.83 -19.83
N ALA A 183 9.59 4.27 -20.23
CA ALA A 183 9.12 4.29 -21.61
C ALA A 183 8.84 5.70 -22.13
N LEU A 184 8.29 6.58 -21.29
CA LEU A 184 8.10 8.00 -21.62
C LEU A 184 9.43 8.72 -21.83
N THR A 185 10.46 8.44 -21.00
CA THR A 185 11.79 9.08 -21.18
C THR A 185 12.44 8.67 -22.52
N ARG A 186 12.25 7.41 -22.96
CA ARG A 186 12.72 6.96 -24.28
C ARG A 186 11.98 7.66 -25.45
N ARG A 187 10.81 8.24 -25.19
CA ARG A 187 10.05 9.07 -26.13
C ARG A 187 10.30 10.58 -25.93
N GLY A 188 11.34 10.95 -25.17
CA GLY A 188 11.70 12.33 -24.89
C GLY A 188 10.71 13.07 -24.00
N ARG A 189 9.97 12.34 -23.16
CA ARG A 189 8.98 12.93 -22.23
C ARG A 189 9.27 12.49 -20.79
N MET A 190 9.18 13.41 -19.85
CA MET A 190 9.19 13.08 -18.42
C MET A 190 7.84 13.40 -17.79
N ALA A 191 7.19 12.43 -17.18
CA ALA A 191 5.92 12.62 -16.49
C ALA A 191 6.09 13.55 -15.26
N THR A 192 5.07 14.37 -14.98
CA THR A 192 5.04 15.16 -13.74
C THR A 192 4.69 14.24 -12.56
N MET A 193 5.54 14.29 -11.51
CA MET A 193 5.40 13.45 -10.33
C MET A 193 5.18 14.30 -9.08
N TYR A 194 4.34 13.80 -8.15
CA TYR A 194 4.13 14.46 -6.87
C TYR A 194 5.39 14.36 -5.98
N GLN A 195 5.69 15.44 -5.28
CA GLN A 195 6.61 15.44 -4.16
C GLN A 195 5.83 15.34 -2.84
N SER A 196 6.38 14.64 -1.85
CA SER A 196 5.78 14.57 -0.51
C SER A 196 5.55 15.95 0.08
N VAL A 197 4.32 16.24 0.50
CA VAL A 197 3.95 17.52 1.13
C VAL A 197 4.64 17.76 2.49
N LEU A 198 5.32 16.74 3.01
CA LEU A 198 6.16 16.85 4.21
C LEU A 198 7.50 17.55 3.91
N VAL A 199 7.88 17.65 2.64
CA VAL A 199 9.09 18.36 2.22
C VAL A 199 8.78 19.86 2.11
N PRO A 200 9.61 20.74 2.69
CA PRO A 200 9.47 22.20 2.52
C PRO A 200 9.43 22.58 1.03
N GLY A 201 8.49 23.47 0.64
CA GLY A 201 8.30 23.90 -0.74
C GLY A 201 7.58 22.91 -1.67
N ALA A 202 7.23 21.71 -1.19
CA ALA A 202 6.59 20.70 -2.03
C ALA A 202 5.15 21.10 -2.45
N ARG A 203 4.41 21.83 -1.61
CA ARG A 203 3.05 22.25 -1.95
C ARG A 203 3.06 23.23 -3.13
N GLU A 204 3.98 24.18 -3.12
CA GLU A 204 4.19 25.16 -4.21
C GLU A 204 4.65 24.44 -5.48
N ARG A 205 5.60 23.52 -5.37
CA ARG A 205 6.05 22.70 -6.50
C ARG A 205 4.90 21.89 -7.10
N ASN A 206 4.16 21.18 -6.27
CA ASN A 206 3.04 20.35 -6.73
C ASN A 206 1.92 21.21 -7.37
N ALA A 207 1.61 22.37 -6.81
CA ALA A 207 0.64 23.30 -7.38
C ALA A 207 1.10 23.82 -8.75
N ARG A 208 2.38 24.14 -8.91
CA ARG A 208 2.97 24.60 -10.17
C ARG A 208 2.82 23.59 -11.32
N TYR A 209 3.01 22.30 -11.02
CA TYR A 209 3.04 21.24 -12.04
C TYR A 209 1.73 20.44 -12.17
N ARG A 210 0.74 20.66 -11.32
CA ARG A 210 -0.49 19.86 -11.26
C ARG A 210 -1.26 19.78 -12.58
N SER A 211 -1.22 20.84 -13.41
CA SER A 211 -1.87 20.91 -14.71
C SER A 211 -1.01 20.37 -15.87
N HIS A 212 0.25 20.02 -15.62
CA HIS A 212 1.17 19.57 -16.64
C HIS A 212 1.26 18.04 -16.64
N ARG A 213 1.05 17.45 -17.80
CA ARG A 213 1.23 15.98 -17.99
C ARG A 213 2.71 15.63 -18.00
N PHE A 214 3.52 16.44 -18.65
CA PHE A 214 4.95 16.25 -18.81
C PHE A 214 5.70 17.51 -18.37
N HIS A 215 6.91 17.29 -17.85
CA HIS A 215 7.84 18.38 -17.58
C HIS A 215 8.47 18.88 -18.87
N GLU A 216 8.45 20.20 -19.07
CA GLU A 216 9.15 20.85 -20.17
C GLU A 216 10.56 21.31 -19.74
N ALA A 217 10.78 21.47 -18.44
CA ALA A 217 12.01 22.06 -17.88
C ALA A 217 13.07 21.02 -17.43
N HIS A 218 12.80 19.73 -17.54
CA HIS A 218 13.74 18.68 -17.13
C HIS A 218 14.16 17.83 -18.33
N GLU A 219 15.46 17.84 -18.61
CA GLU A 219 16.08 16.90 -19.54
C GLU A 219 16.41 15.62 -18.79
N VAL A 220 15.55 14.62 -18.92
CA VAL A 220 15.76 13.27 -18.38
C VAL A 220 16.29 12.38 -19.49
N PRO A 221 17.46 11.72 -19.32
CA PRO A 221 17.98 10.83 -20.35
C PRO A 221 17.05 9.62 -20.53
N PRO A 222 17.02 8.99 -21.73
CA PRO A 222 16.28 7.76 -21.94
C PRO A 222 16.72 6.68 -20.96
N LEU A 223 15.76 6.12 -20.20
CA LEU A 223 16.01 5.07 -19.23
C LEU A 223 15.82 3.69 -19.88
N PRO A 224 16.72 2.72 -19.64
CA PRO A 224 16.57 1.36 -20.16
C PRO A 224 15.27 0.69 -19.67
N ALA A 225 14.71 -0.14 -20.54
CA ALA A 225 13.56 -1.00 -20.22
C ALA A 225 13.92 -1.97 -19.08
N GLY A 226 12.99 -2.19 -18.15
CA GLY A 226 13.18 -3.05 -16.98
C GLY A 226 13.96 -2.41 -15.82
N GLN A 227 14.54 -1.22 -16.01
CA GLN A 227 15.44 -0.63 -15.00
C GLN A 227 14.68 0.00 -13.83
N VAL A 228 13.67 0.81 -14.10
CA VAL A 228 13.01 1.60 -13.05
C VAL A 228 12.10 0.72 -12.19
N GLY A 229 11.28 -0.10 -12.82
CA GLY A 229 10.43 -1.08 -12.13
C GLY A 229 11.25 -2.14 -11.39
N GLY A 230 12.31 -2.67 -12.02
CA GLY A 230 13.21 -3.63 -11.39
C GLY A 230 13.91 -3.06 -10.16
N ARG A 231 14.39 -1.81 -10.23
CA ARG A 231 14.98 -1.12 -9.09
C ARG A 231 13.95 -0.86 -7.97
N TYR A 232 12.76 -0.45 -8.33
CA TYR A 232 11.69 -0.27 -7.33
C TYR A 232 11.40 -1.57 -6.57
N LEU A 233 11.24 -2.69 -7.28
CA LEU A 233 10.99 -4.00 -6.67
C LEU A 233 12.12 -4.44 -5.74
N GLU A 234 13.36 -4.13 -6.07
CA GLU A 234 14.52 -4.37 -5.20
C GLU A 234 14.48 -3.50 -3.94
N GLU A 235 14.21 -2.21 -4.08
CA GLU A 235 14.18 -1.24 -2.98
C GLU A 235 13.01 -1.52 -2.02
N ILE A 236 11.80 -1.82 -2.53
CA ILE A 236 10.66 -2.17 -1.66
C ILE A 236 10.85 -3.53 -0.97
N GLY A 237 11.43 -4.51 -1.64
CA GLY A 237 11.84 -5.78 -1.02
C GLY A 237 12.85 -5.53 0.12
N GLY A 238 13.80 -4.62 -0.06
CA GLY A 238 14.73 -4.16 0.98
C GLY A 238 14.02 -3.55 2.19
N CYS A 239 13.00 -2.70 1.96
CA CYS A 239 12.18 -2.13 3.05
C CYS A 239 11.41 -3.22 3.82
N LEU A 240 10.87 -4.21 3.13
CA LEU A 240 10.15 -5.33 3.77
C LEU A 240 11.09 -6.25 4.55
N ARG A 241 12.29 -6.54 4.03
CA ARG A 241 13.31 -7.30 4.79
C ARG A 241 13.73 -6.56 6.05
N ALA A 242 13.97 -5.25 5.97
CA ALA A 242 14.25 -4.43 7.14
C ALA A 242 13.07 -4.41 8.14
N LEU A 243 11.82 -4.41 7.65
CA LEU A 243 10.64 -4.56 8.51
C LEU A 243 10.59 -5.94 9.17
N ARG A 244 11.02 -7.00 8.49
CA ARG A 244 11.09 -8.35 9.06
C ARG A 244 12.04 -8.42 10.28
N GLU A 245 13.09 -7.61 10.30
CA GLU A 245 13.98 -7.46 11.47
C GLU A 245 13.26 -6.82 12.67
N GLU A 246 12.23 -5.99 12.43
CA GLU A 246 11.37 -5.39 13.47
C GLU A 246 10.29 -6.35 14.01
N ALA A 247 10.23 -7.60 13.56
CA ALA A 247 9.24 -8.58 14.01
C ALA A 247 9.15 -8.70 15.55
N PRO A 248 10.25 -8.66 16.35
CA PRO A 248 10.15 -8.64 17.81
C PRO A 248 9.40 -7.42 18.36
N ALA A 249 9.50 -6.26 17.69
CA ALA A 249 8.75 -5.05 18.08
C ALA A 249 7.25 -5.20 17.72
N ILE A 250 6.96 -5.75 16.55
CA ILE A 250 5.59 -6.08 16.11
C ILE A 250 4.93 -7.04 17.10
N GLU A 251 5.63 -8.09 17.52
CA GLU A 251 5.16 -9.07 18.51
C GLU A 251 4.87 -8.43 19.87
N ARG A 252 5.72 -7.50 20.33
CA ARG A 252 5.47 -6.75 21.58
C ARG A 252 4.21 -5.91 21.48
N VAL A 253 4.00 -5.19 20.37
CA VAL A 253 2.79 -4.40 20.13
C VAL A 253 1.56 -5.31 20.08
N ALA A 254 1.62 -6.43 19.35
CA ALA A 254 0.52 -7.38 19.25
C ALA A 254 0.16 -7.97 20.64
N ARG A 255 1.16 -8.33 21.44
CA ARG A 255 0.95 -8.80 22.81
C ARG A 255 0.29 -7.75 23.67
N ALA A 256 0.74 -6.49 23.61
CA ALA A 256 0.13 -5.37 24.33
C ALA A 256 -1.34 -5.19 23.94
N CYS A 257 -1.66 -5.27 22.63
CA CYS A 257 -3.03 -5.23 22.16
C CYS A 257 -3.89 -6.38 22.73
N ALA A 258 -3.35 -7.60 22.75
CA ALA A 258 -4.05 -8.76 23.29
C ALA A 258 -4.28 -8.63 24.83
N GLU A 259 -3.28 -8.18 25.57
CA GLU A 259 -3.37 -7.94 27.01
C GLU A 259 -4.39 -6.85 27.39
N VAL A 260 -4.37 -5.73 26.68
CA VAL A 260 -5.32 -4.63 26.86
C VAL A 260 -6.74 -5.15 26.65
N ARG A 261 -7.00 -5.88 25.58
CA ARG A 261 -8.30 -6.50 25.31
C ARG A 261 -8.70 -7.55 26.35
N GLY A 262 -7.76 -8.37 26.79
CA GLY A 262 -7.98 -9.37 27.83
C GLY A 262 -8.40 -8.79 29.18
N ARG A 263 -8.07 -7.52 29.45
CA ARG A 263 -8.50 -6.74 30.62
C ARG A 263 -9.84 -6.02 30.40
N GLY A 264 -10.46 -6.14 29.23
CA GLY A 264 -11.71 -5.44 28.88
C GLY A 264 -11.50 -3.99 28.40
N ASN A 265 -10.27 -3.57 28.17
CA ASN A 265 -9.91 -2.27 27.61
C ASN A 265 -9.95 -2.29 26.08
N GLN A 266 -9.89 -1.09 25.45
CA GLN A 266 -9.99 -0.91 24.03
C GLN A 266 -8.63 -0.60 23.39
N VAL A 267 -8.47 -0.98 22.13
CA VAL A 267 -7.38 -0.53 21.25
C VAL A 267 -7.95 0.48 20.26
N HIS A 268 -7.54 1.74 20.39
CA HIS A 268 -7.88 2.80 19.46
C HIS A 268 -6.82 2.92 18.39
N ALA A 269 -7.18 3.04 17.12
CA ALA A 269 -6.23 3.10 16.03
C ALA A 269 -6.41 4.35 15.16
N PHE A 270 -5.29 4.98 14.84
CA PHE A 270 -5.20 5.97 13.79
C PHE A 270 -4.26 5.46 12.70
N LEU A 271 -4.84 5.26 11.51
CA LEU A 271 -4.12 4.79 10.33
C LEU A 271 -4.01 5.96 9.37
N ILE A 272 -2.78 6.40 9.09
CA ILE A 272 -2.57 7.56 8.25
C ILE A 272 -2.74 7.21 6.77
N SER A 273 -3.58 7.97 6.10
CA SER A 273 -3.68 8.21 4.65
C SER A 273 -3.67 7.02 3.67
N HIS A 274 -4.20 7.22 2.48
CA HIS A 274 -4.16 6.34 1.31
C HIS A 274 -4.53 4.86 1.60
N PHE A 275 -3.72 3.89 1.17
CA PHE A 275 -4.00 2.47 1.26
C PHE A 275 -4.19 1.95 2.70
N PRO A 276 -3.33 2.29 3.69
CA PRO A 276 -3.44 1.71 5.04
C PRO A 276 -4.78 1.97 5.73
N VAL A 277 -5.41 3.11 5.48
CA VAL A 277 -6.70 3.48 6.09
C VAL A 277 -7.84 2.54 5.70
N TYR A 278 -7.74 1.92 4.53
CA TYR A 278 -8.73 0.98 4.02
C TYR A 278 -8.47 -0.47 4.43
N GLN A 279 -7.37 -0.75 5.13
CA GLN A 279 -7.08 -2.09 5.61
C GLN A 279 -7.92 -2.44 6.84
N TRP A 280 -8.30 -1.42 7.63
CA TRP A 280 -9.30 -1.59 8.67
C TRP A 280 -10.67 -1.90 8.05
N GLY A 281 -11.25 -3.03 8.43
CA GLY A 281 -12.51 -3.54 7.88
C GLY A 281 -12.40 -4.19 6.50
N ALA A 282 -11.21 -4.36 5.96
CA ALA A 282 -10.98 -5.13 4.74
C ALA A 282 -11.24 -6.64 4.96
N PRO A 283 -11.37 -7.44 3.89
CA PRO A 283 -11.51 -8.89 4.02
C PRO A 283 -10.42 -9.50 4.90
N GLY A 284 -10.80 -10.34 5.87
CA GLY A 284 -9.88 -10.97 6.82
C GLY A 284 -9.48 -10.11 8.03
N ASP A 285 -9.85 -8.83 8.08
CA ASP A 285 -9.60 -7.99 9.25
C ASP A 285 -10.44 -8.44 10.46
N PRO A 286 -9.83 -8.78 11.61
CA PRO A 286 -10.53 -9.18 12.82
C PRO A 286 -11.31 -8.05 13.50
N LYS A 287 -11.20 -6.81 13.04
CA LYS A 287 -11.94 -5.60 13.47
C LYS A 287 -11.93 -5.34 14.97
N PHE A 288 -10.87 -5.69 15.67
CA PHE A 288 -10.80 -5.47 17.11
C PHE A 288 -10.36 -4.05 17.50
N MET A 289 -9.78 -3.30 16.56
CA MET A 289 -9.37 -1.91 16.80
C MET A 289 -10.54 -0.95 16.57
N GLN A 290 -10.66 0.05 17.44
CA GLN A 290 -11.59 1.17 17.27
C GLN A 290 -10.89 2.25 16.44
N ARG A 291 -11.23 2.34 15.15
CA ARG A 291 -10.62 3.34 14.27
C ARG A 291 -11.10 4.74 14.66
N LEU A 292 -10.17 5.68 14.79
CA LEU A 292 -10.47 7.09 14.86
C LEU A 292 -10.80 7.62 13.46
N GLU A 293 -11.78 8.47 13.34
CA GLU A 293 -12.11 9.10 12.07
C GLU A 293 -11.02 10.11 11.69
N VAL A 294 -10.54 10.04 10.46
CA VAL A 294 -9.60 11.01 9.90
C VAL A 294 -10.40 12.23 9.46
N MET A 295 -10.51 13.21 10.34
CA MET A 295 -10.87 14.57 9.92
C MET A 295 -9.65 15.16 9.22
N SER A 296 -9.79 15.59 7.97
CA SER A 296 -8.81 16.22 7.09
C SER A 296 -7.49 16.66 7.78
N GLY A 297 -6.46 15.85 7.77
CA GLY A 297 -5.16 16.17 8.36
C GLY A 297 -4.37 14.91 8.76
N GLU A 298 -3.05 15.07 8.84
CA GLU A 298 -2.11 13.99 9.20
C GLU A 298 -2.00 13.74 10.71
N THR A 299 -2.89 14.36 11.51
CA THR A 299 -2.80 14.38 12.98
C THR A 299 -4.07 13.80 13.60
N PRO A 300 -3.96 12.81 14.51
CA PRO A 300 -5.11 12.30 15.25
C PRO A 300 -5.80 13.41 16.05
N PRO A 301 -7.14 13.41 16.12
CA PRO A 301 -7.89 14.41 16.87
C PRO A 301 -7.74 14.19 18.39
N ALA A 302 -6.95 15.05 19.05
CA ALA A 302 -6.69 14.95 20.50
C ALA A 302 -7.97 14.98 21.34
N ALA A 303 -8.96 15.82 20.98
CA ALA A 303 -10.24 15.89 21.67
C ALA A 303 -11.07 14.61 21.56
N GLU A 304 -11.02 13.92 20.43
CA GLU A 304 -11.69 12.62 20.25
C GLU A 304 -11.03 11.55 21.12
N LEU A 305 -9.70 11.53 21.20
CA LEU A 305 -8.96 10.63 22.09
C LEU A 305 -9.31 10.87 23.56
N GLU A 306 -9.33 12.12 24.00
CA GLU A 306 -9.75 12.45 25.39
C GLU A 306 -11.18 11.99 25.71
N ALA A 307 -12.10 12.10 24.74
CA ALA A 307 -13.49 11.71 24.94
C ALA A 307 -13.70 10.18 24.94
N ARG A 308 -12.91 9.44 24.19
CA ARG A 308 -13.09 7.99 23.99
C ARG A 308 -12.24 7.12 24.88
N MET A 309 -11.00 7.53 25.18
CA MET A 309 -10.03 6.70 25.90
C MET A 309 -10.32 6.64 27.40
N ARG A 310 -10.02 5.50 27.98
CA ARG A 310 -10.11 5.18 29.41
C ARG A 310 -8.74 4.73 29.92
N PRO A 311 -8.51 4.79 31.25
CA PRO A 311 -7.27 4.27 31.82
C PRO A 311 -7.03 2.79 31.42
N GLY A 312 -5.84 2.53 30.91
CA GLY A 312 -5.45 1.20 30.43
C GLY A 312 -5.77 0.88 28.98
N ASP A 313 -6.47 1.77 28.24
CA ASP A 313 -6.64 1.63 26.80
C ASP A 313 -5.32 1.86 26.07
N LEU A 314 -5.20 1.32 24.85
CA LEU A 314 -4.02 1.48 24.02
C LEU A 314 -4.35 2.29 22.76
N PHE A 315 -3.53 3.29 22.46
CA PHE A 315 -3.58 4.03 21.21
C PHE A 315 -2.51 3.50 20.25
N PHE A 316 -2.93 2.89 19.15
CA PHE A 316 -2.09 2.45 18.04
C PHE A 316 -2.03 3.54 16.97
N PHE A 317 -0.87 4.19 16.86
CA PHE A 317 -0.61 5.23 15.88
C PHE A 317 0.25 4.71 14.75
N LEU A 318 -0.35 4.56 13.56
CA LEU A 318 0.35 4.23 12.32
C LEU A 318 0.52 5.51 11.49
N GLY A 319 1.67 6.17 11.64
CA GLY A 319 1.99 7.46 11.06
C GLY A 319 3.17 7.44 10.08
N TYR A 320 3.66 8.63 9.70
CA TYR A 320 4.81 8.76 8.79
C TYR A 320 6.13 9.03 9.52
N TYR A 321 6.41 10.31 9.86
CA TYR A 321 7.71 10.77 10.37
C TYR A 321 7.58 11.66 11.61
N ARG A 322 6.37 12.08 11.96
CA ARG A 322 6.12 13.01 13.06
C ARG A 322 5.27 12.37 14.12
N ARG A 323 5.70 12.57 15.38
CA ARG A 323 4.90 12.21 16.53
C ARG A 323 3.77 13.23 16.68
N PRO A 324 2.51 12.81 16.87
CA PRO A 324 1.40 13.72 17.14
C PRO A 324 1.37 14.11 18.62
N ALA A 325 2.26 15.01 19.06
CA ALA A 325 2.49 15.34 20.47
C ALA A 325 1.20 15.64 21.25
N LYS A 326 0.30 16.47 20.73
CA LYS A 326 -0.99 16.79 21.38
C LYS A 326 -1.90 15.57 21.55
N ALA A 327 -1.91 14.66 20.59
CA ALA A 327 -2.67 13.43 20.69
C ALA A 327 -2.07 12.50 21.77
N TYR A 328 -0.74 12.40 21.83
CA TYR A 328 -0.05 11.61 22.85
C TYR A 328 -0.24 12.19 24.25
N GLU A 329 -0.23 13.50 24.41
CA GLU A 329 -0.60 14.17 25.68
C GLU A 329 -2.02 13.82 26.09
N ALA A 330 -2.98 13.83 25.16
CA ALA A 330 -4.36 13.44 25.41
C ALA A 330 -4.47 11.98 25.90
N VAL A 331 -3.78 11.06 25.23
CA VAL A 331 -3.70 9.64 25.63
C VAL A 331 -3.13 9.52 27.05
N ARG A 332 -2.04 10.23 27.37
CA ARG A 332 -1.41 10.20 28.70
C ARG A 332 -2.32 10.77 29.77
N ARG A 333 -3.03 11.89 29.50
CA ARG A 333 -4.02 12.41 30.45
C ARG A 333 -5.16 11.43 30.73
N ALA A 334 -5.57 10.65 29.73
CA ALA A 334 -6.56 9.57 29.90
C ALA A 334 -6.01 8.32 30.62
N GLY A 335 -4.72 8.26 30.94
CA GLY A 335 -4.09 7.06 31.52
C GLY A 335 -3.88 5.91 30.53
N GLY A 336 -3.83 6.22 29.23
CA GLY A 336 -3.65 5.24 28.15
C GLY A 336 -2.20 4.93 27.81
N LEU A 337 -2.02 3.82 27.11
CA LEU A 337 -0.75 3.35 26.53
C LEU A 337 -0.63 3.82 25.07
N ILE A 338 0.60 3.96 24.57
CA ILE A 338 0.88 4.41 23.21
C ILE A 338 1.76 3.37 22.49
N ALA A 339 1.29 2.87 21.35
CA ALA A 339 2.07 2.13 20.39
C ALA A 339 2.31 2.99 19.14
N GLU A 340 3.54 3.33 18.87
CA GLU A 340 3.97 4.24 17.80
C GLU A 340 4.59 3.50 16.65
N VAL A 341 4.13 3.82 15.44
CA VAL A 341 4.76 3.41 14.19
C VAL A 341 5.05 4.66 13.37
N ILE A 342 6.30 5.10 13.36
CA ILE A 342 6.80 6.17 12.49
C ILE A 342 8.16 5.77 11.92
N ALA A 343 8.44 6.18 10.67
CA ALA A 343 9.77 6.04 10.11
C ALA A 343 10.75 6.99 10.84
N GLY A 344 11.99 6.56 10.96
CA GLY A 344 13.04 7.39 11.57
C GLY A 344 13.21 8.72 10.84
N THR A 345 13.38 9.80 11.61
CA THR A 345 13.81 11.11 11.13
C THR A 345 15.09 11.50 11.85
N ASP A 346 15.86 12.43 11.30
CA ASP A 346 17.08 12.96 11.94
C ASP A 346 16.75 13.85 13.16
N ALA A 347 15.48 14.21 13.36
CA ALA A 347 15.02 15.03 14.48
C ALA A 347 14.43 14.16 15.58
N GLU A 348 14.76 14.48 16.84
CA GLU A 348 14.09 13.90 18.01
C GLU A 348 12.60 14.25 17.99
N PRO A 349 11.71 13.26 18.11
CA PRO A 349 10.27 13.51 18.09
C PRO A 349 9.82 14.25 19.36
N ASP A 350 9.06 15.34 19.20
CA ASP A 350 8.45 16.07 20.29
C ASP A 350 7.33 15.27 21.00
N GLY A 351 7.07 15.61 22.28
CA GLY A 351 5.94 15.09 23.05
C GLY A 351 6.26 13.80 23.84
N PRO A 352 5.23 13.20 24.48
CA PRO A 352 5.39 12.04 25.36
C PRO A 352 6.01 10.83 24.68
N THR A 353 6.87 10.13 25.39
CA THR A 353 7.50 8.89 24.91
C THR A 353 6.45 7.76 24.79
N PRO A 354 6.39 7.02 23.67
CA PRO A 354 5.52 5.86 23.53
C PRO A 354 6.00 4.68 24.38
N ASP A 355 5.07 3.78 24.76
CA ASP A 355 5.38 2.55 25.49
C ASP A 355 5.93 1.47 24.57
N TYR A 356 5.44 1.45 23.33
CA TYR A 356 5.83 0.49 22.30
C TYR A 356 6.16 1.21 21.00
N VAL A 357 7.17 0.73 20.30
CA VAL A 357 7.67 1.36 19.08
C VAL A 357 7.98 0.31 18.03
N ILE A 358 7.51 0.53 16.80
CA ILE A 358 7.94 -0.16 15.59
C ILE A 358 8.59 0.90 14.69
N ARG A 359 9.80 0.63 14.18
CA ARG A 359 10.58 1.56 13.33
C ARG A 359 10.68 1.04 11.90
N PRO A 360 9.67 1.28 11.04
CA PRO A 360 9.79 0.94 9.63
C PRO A 360 10.89 1.79 8.99
N ARG A 361 11.59 1.19 8.01
CA ARG A 361 12.74 1.83 7.38
C ARG A 361 12.44 2.16 5.92
N TRP A 362 11.56 3.13 5.68
CA TRP A 362 11.49 3.75 4.36
C TRP A 362 12.17 5.14 4.39
N PRO A 363 12.69 5.64 3.24
CA PRO A 363 13.42 6.90 3.22
C PRO A 363 12.48 8.08 3.47
N TYR A 364 13.02 9.14 4.08
CA TYR A 364 12.35 10.43 4.14
C TYR A 364 11.93 10.87 2.73
N ARG A 365 10.73 11.43 2.60
CA ARG A 365 10.02 11.79 1.35
C ARG A 365 9.25 10.65 0.70
N ASP A 366 9.26 9.47 1.27
CA ASP A 366 8.44 8.31 0.89
C ASP A 366 8.67 7.72 -0.53
N SER A 367 9.55 8.29 -1.33
CA SER A 367 9.81 7.80 -2.70
C SER A 367 11.16 7.11 -2.76
N LEU A 368 11.20 5.93 -3.40
CA LEU A 368 12.38 5.06 -3.43
C LEU A 368 13.31 5.39 -4.58
N THR A 369 12.79 5.41 -5.82
CA THR A 369 13.58 5.27 -7.03
C THR A 369 14.03 6.62 -7.59
N PRO A 370 15.35 6.93 -7.63
CA PRO A 370 15.86 8.11 -8.28
C PRO A 370 15.79 7.99 -9.81
N VAL A 371 15.46 9.10 -10.46
CA VAL A 371 15.50 9.25 -11.91
C VAL A 371 16.61 10.26 -12.24
N PRO A 372 17.63 9.90 -13.03
CA PRO A 372 18.69 10.81 -13.41
C PRO A 372 18.15 12.07 -14.10
N GLY A 373 18.60 13.25 -13.70
CA GLY A 373 18.13 14.53 -14.26
C GLY A 373 16.78 15.01 -13.76
N TYR A 374 16.09 14.24 -12.91
CA TYR A 374 14.81 14.63 -12.30
C TYR A 374 14.98 15.09 -10.85
N ASP A 375 14.20 16.07 -10.44
CA ASP A 375 14.36 16.77 -9.16
C ASP A 375 13.83 16.00 -7.93
N VAL A 376 13.01 14.98 -8.14
CA VAL A 376 12.44 14.15 -7.06
C VAL A 376 12.61 12.66 -7.35
N LYS A 377 12.72 11.86 -6.30
CA LYS A 377 12.55 10.41 -6.41
C LYS A 377 11.09 10.07 -6.69
N ILE A 378 10.85 8.96 -7.36
CA ILE A 378 9.52 8.47 -7.71
C ILE A 378 9.23 7.14 -7.01
N LEU A 379 7.97 6.69 -7.04
CA LEU A 379 7.43 5.42 -6.56
C LEU A 379 7.49 5.28 -5.02
N PRO A 380 6.34 5.33 -4.35
CA PRO A 380 6.25 5.34 -2.88
C PRO A 380 6.44 3.96 -2.25
N SER A 381 6.77 3.96 -0.97
CA SER A 381 6.99 2.75 -0.16
C SER A 381 6.00 2.59 0.99
N SER A 382 5.57 3.70 1.58
CA SER A 382 4.87 3.68 2.86
C SER A 382 3.53 2.93 2.81
N GLY A 383 2.79 2.99 1.70
CA GLY A 383 1.52 2.28 1.55
C GLY A 383 1.66 0.78 1.79
N ILE A 384 2.66 0.15 1.15
CA ILE A 384 2.95 -1.28 1.29
C ILE A 384 3.48 -1.58 2.69
N VAL A 385 4.48 -0.84 3.17
CA VAL A 385 5.15 -1.14 4.45
C VAL A 385 4.21 -0.92 5.65
N GLN A 386 3.41 0.15 5.65
CA GLN A 386 2.43 0.41 6.71
C GLN A 386 1.32 -0.63 6.74
N ALA A 387 0.78 -1.03 5.58
CA ALA A 387 -0.22 -2.09 5.52
C ALA A 387 0.37 -3.44 5.97
N ALA A 388 1.62 -3.74 5.63
CA ALA A 388 2.32 -4.92 6.12
C ALA A 388 2.42 -4.94 7.65
N ILE A 389 2.73 -3.79 8.29
CA ILE A 389 2.75 -3.68 9.76
C ILE A 389 1.36 -3.92 10.33
N TYR A 390 0.32 -3.28 9.76
CA TYR A 390 -1.06 -3.48 10.21
C TYR A 390 -1.43 -4.96 10.23
N TRP A 391 -1.26 -5.66 9.11
CA TRP A 391 -1.61 -7.07 8.99
C TRP A 391 -0.77 -7.99 9.87
N ALA A 392 0.54 -7.70 10.01
CA ALA A 392 1.40 -8.47 10.92
C ALA A 392 0.95 -8.33 12.38
N VAL A 393 0.55 -7.12 12.82
CA VAL A 393 0.03 -6.89 14.18
C VAL A 393 -1.31 -7.57 14.37
N VAL A 394 -2.30 -7.32 13.50
CA VAL A 394 -3.66 -7.84 13.71
C VAL A 394 -3.74 -9.36 13.60
N GLY A 395 -2.96 -9.95 12.69
CA GLY A 395 -2.89 -11.41 12.56
C GLY A 395 -2.22 -12.08 13.76
N THR A 396 -1.17 -11.46 14.32
CA THR A 396 -0.51 -11.98 15.54
C THR A 396 -1.45 -11.89 16.75
N VAL A 397 -2.22 -10.81 16.89
CA VAL A 397 -3.23 -10.70 17.95
C VAL A 397 -4.31 -11.78 17.79
N ALA A 398 -4.78 -12.00 16.56
CA ALA A 398 -5.78 -13.03 16.31
C ALA A 398 -5.28 -14.46 16.60
N GLU A 399 -3.98 -14.72 16.39
CA GLU A 399 -3.35 -16.01 16.71
C GLU A 399 -3.24 -16.25 18.23
N THR A 400 -2.92 -15.20 19.00
CA THR A 400 -2.80 -15.31 20.46
C THR A 400 -4.15 -15.42 21.19
N ALA A 401 -5.25 -14.99 20.54
CA ALA A 401 -6.60 -15.04 21.10
C ALA A 401 -7.35 -16.37 20.80
N SER A 402 -6.76 -17.27 20.00
CA SER A 402 -7.27 -18.60 19.65
C SER A 402 -6.57 -19.69 20.49
#